data_8016da84a4377b62e1017e0d5de3d937
#
_entry.id   8016da84a4377b62e1017e0d5de3d937
#
_cell.length_a   1.000
_cell.length_b   1.000
_cell.length_c   1.000
_cell.angle_alpha   90.00
_cell.angle_beta   90.00
_cell.angle_gamma   90.00
#
_symmetry.space_group_name_H-M   'P 1'
#
loop_
_entity.id
_entity.type
_entity.pdbx_description
1 polymer ?
#
loop_
_entity_poly.entity_id
_entity_poly.type
_entity_poly.pdbx_seq_one_letter_code
_entity_poly.pdbx_strand_id
1 'polypeptide(L)'
;SWEDYDQSLLSEGGMIVPRGAKEIELTPQALKALGIREDEEAPTDGEALIRAVLRAPVELLWNGGIGTYVKSASESHGDAGDPSNDAVRLDVGELRCDVIGEGGNLGLTARARIEYANLGGRINTDALDNSGGVDMSDHEVNLKILLTPAVASGALEQEKRNELLEELTEAVAELVLDNNRSQSLAVSLDERRSKEAIDEFRDLMLSLEKAGELDRTAENLPSTDVLLERRERGQGMARPELCVLLAYSKLSLKTRLLSSGLPDDPVTESYLLGYFPTKAITAAGQDNLADHRLRREIITAEITNDLVDLMGSAFVSRMRRDTGASAEDVVRAWLVASR
;
A
#
# COMPACT_ATOMS: atom_id res chain seq x y z
N SER A 1 1.67 11.74 -24.66
CA SER A 1 0.87 10.63 -25.23
C SER A 1 1.81 9.53 -25.71
N TRP A 2 1.34 8.30 -25.90
CA TRP A 2 2.14 7.24 -26.54
C TRP A 2 2.53 7.59 -27.98
N GLU A 3 1.77 8.46 -28.63
CA GLU A 3 2.06 8.97 -29.99
C GLU A 3 3.30 9.86 -30.03
N ASP A 4 3.69 10.46 -28.89
CA ASP A 4 4.88 11.30 -28.75
C ASP A 4 6.15 10.47 -28.47
N TYR A 5 6.01 9.15 -28.31
CA TYR A 5 7.14 8.26 -28.05
C TYR A 5 8.06 8.15 -29.27
N ASP A 6 9.37 8.24 -29.05
CA ASP A 6 10.37 8.08 -30.11
C ASP A 6 10.37 6.63 -30.63
N GLN A 7 9.85 6.45 -31.83
CA GLN A 7 9.74 5.12 -32.44
C GLN A 7 11.11 4.47 -32.71
N SER A 8 12.20 5.25 -32.75
CA SER A 8 13.55 4.69 -32.90
C SER A 8 14.02 3.91 -31.65
N LEU A 9 13.35 4.11 -30.51
CA LEU A 9 13.61 3.41 -29.24
C LEU A 9 12.80 2.12 -29.11
N LEU A 10 11.91 1.80 -30.04
CA LEU A 10 11.17 0.55 -30.02
C LEU A 10 12.10 -0.63 -30.28
N SER A 11 11.97 -1.67 -29.49
CA SER A 11 12.67 -2.94 -29.75
C SER A 11 12.17 -3.57 -31.05
N GLU A 12 12.93 -4.51 -31.61
CA GLU A 12 12.55 -5.24 -32.83
C GLU A 12 11.17 -5.91 -32.66
N GLY A 13 10.26 -5.59 -33.57
CA GLY A 13 8.87 -6.05 -33.52
C GLY A 13 7.98 -5.31 -32.52
N GLY A 14 8.51 -4.32 -31.78
CA GLY A 14 7.71 -3.44 -30.92
C GLY A 14 6.83 -2.51 -31.74
N MET A 15 5.66 -2.13 -31.19
CA MET A 15 4.70 -1.27 -31.88
C MET A 15 3.90 -0.45 -30.87
N ILE A 16 3.46 0.73 -31.33
CA ILE A 16 2.53 1.59 -30.59
C ILE A 16 1.16 1.47 -31.26
N VAL A 17 0.17 1.06 -30.49
CA VAL A 17 -1.19 0.83 -30.97
C VAL A 17 -2.15 1.73 -30.22
N PRO A 18 -2.94 2.59 -30.89
CA PRO A 18 -4.01 3.35 -30.25
C PRO A 18 -5.06 2.44 -29.63
N ARG A 19 -5.56 2.78 -28.44
CA ARG A 19 -6.60 1.97 -27.75
C ARG A 19 -7.85 1.74 -28.63
N GLY A 20 -8.21 2.72 -29.44
CA GLY A 20 -9.38 2.65 -30.32
C GLY A 20 -9.11 2.01 -31.69
N ALA A 21 -7.96 1.40 -31.92
CA ALA A 21 -7.65 0.72 -33.18
C ALA A 21 -8.63 -0.42 -33.43
N LYS A 22 -9.21 -0.47 -34.64
CA LYS A 22 -10.20 -1.49 -35.03
C LYS A 22 -9.60 -2.63 -35.84
N GLU A 23 -8.38 -2.41 -36.35
CA GLU A 23 -7.61 -3.41 -37.08
C GLU A 23 -6.16 -3.31 -36.62
N ILE A 24 -5.62 -4.42 -36.15
CA ILE A 24 -4.24 -4.56 -35.69
C ILE A 24 -3.65 -5.82 -36.28
N GLU A 25 -2.46 -5.69 -36.83
CA GLU A 25 -1.65 -6.83 -37.25
C GLU A 25 -0.39 -6.86 -36.36
N LEU A 26 -0.32 -7.88 -35.49
CA LEU A 26 0.81 -8.02 -34.57
C LEU A 26 2.00 -8.69 -35.26
N THR A 27 3.19 -8.24 -34.92
CA THR A 27 4.44 -8.86 -35.37
C THR A 27 4.62 -10.23 -34.72
N PRO A 28 5.38 -11.17 -35.35
CA PRO A 28 5.69 -12.45 -34.72
C PRO A 28 6.37 -12.32 -33.35
N GLN A 29 7.20 -11.27 -33.15
CA GLN A 29 7.84 -10.97 -31.88
C GLN A 29 6.82 -10.55 -30.83
N ALA A 30 5.85 -9.71 -31.18
CA ALA A 30 4.77 -9.30 -30.27
C ALA A 30 3.88 -10.49 -29.88
N LEU A 31 3.49 -11.34 -30.82
CA LEU A 31 2.72 -12.57 -30.55
C LEU A 31 3.46 -13.47 -29.56
N LYS A 32 4.75 -13.69 -29.79
CA LYS A 32 5.60 -14.49 -28.91
C LYS A 32 5.70 -13.87 -27.49
N ALA A 33 5.88 -12.56 -27.40
CA ALA A 33 5.96 -11.85 -26.11
C ALA A 33 4.66 -11.94 -25.31
N LEU A 34 3.51 -11.87 -26.00
CA LEU A 34 2.19 -12.04 -25.41
C LEU A 34 1.87 -13.52 -25.09
N GLY A 35 2.73 -14.45 -25.52
CA GLY A 35 2.52 -15.89 -25.33
C GLY A 35 1.32 -16.42 -26.10
N ILE A 36 1.02 -15.83 -27.25
CA ILE A 36 -0.03 -16.28 -28.18
C ILE A 36 0.56 -17.36 -29.10
N ARG A 37 -0.06 -18.52 -29.10
CA ARG A 37 0.40 -19.67 -29.91
C ARG A 37 -0.10 -19.56 -31.36
N GLU A 38 0.55 -20.28 -32.26
CA GLU A 38 0.15 -20.31 -33.69
C GLU A 38 -1.27 -20.82 -33.95
N ASP A 39 -1.81 -21.63 -33.02
CA ASP A 39 -3.18 -22.19 -33.09
C ASP A 39 -4.21 -21.29 -32.37
N GLU A 40 -3.79 -20.17 -31.77
CA GLU A 40 -4.68 -19.20 -31.11
C GLU A 40 -4.96 -18.01 -32.03
N GLU A 41 -6.18 -17.45 -31.91
CA GLU A 41 -6.56 -16.25 -32.65
C GLU A 41 -5.84 -15.02 -32.10
N ALA A 42 -5.13 -14.30 -32.97
CA ALA A 42 -4.41 -13.07 -32.57
C ALA A 42 -5.43 -11.94 -32.31
N PRO A 43 -5.16 -11.04 -31.35
CA PRO A 43 -5.99 -9.87 -31.13
C PRO A 43 -6.00 -8.97 -32.38
N THR A 44 -7.20 -8.59 -32.80
CA THR A 44 -7.44 -7.82 -34.04
C THR A 44 -7.81 -6.36 -33.79
N ASP A 45 -8.06 -5.99 -32.53
CA ASP A 45 -8.40 -4.62 -32.12
C ASP A 45 -7.73 -4.23 -30.79
N GLY A 46 -7.84 -2.95 -30.43
CA GLY A 46 -7.18 -2.40 -29.23
C GLY A 46 -7.68 -3.01 -27.91
N GLU A 47 -8.95 -3.37 -27.80
CA GLU A 47 -9.52 -3.97 -26.58
C GLU A 47 -9.06 -5.43 -26.45
N ALA A 48 -9.08 -6.19 -27.53
CA ALA A 48 -8.55 -7.54 -27.56
C ALA A 48 -7.05 -7.57 -27.27
N LEU A 49 -6.29 -6.57 -27.76
CA LEU A 49 -4.87 -6.43 -27.44
C LEU A 49 -4.63 -6.17 -25.93
N ILE A 50 -5.40 -5.28 -25.30
CA ILE A 50 -5.31 -5.03 -23.84
C ILE A 50 -5.56 -6.34 -23.07
N ARG A 51 -6.59 -7.12 -23.45
CA ARG A 51 -6.84 -8.42 -22.82
C ARG A 51 -5.67 -9.39 -23.00
N ALA A 52 -5.04 -9.41 -24.17
CA ALA A 52 -3.87 -10.25 -24.44
C ALA A 52 -2.65 -9.80 -23.61
N VAL A 53 -2.43 -8.49 -23.45
CA VAL A 53 -1.37 -7.94 -22.58
C VAL A 53 -1.59 -8.35 -21.13
N LEU A 54 -2.81 -8.24 -20.62
CA LEU A 54 -3.14 -8.64 -19.23
C LEU A 54 -2.94 -10.15 -19.01
N ARG A 55 -3.11 -10.98 -20.06
CA ARG A 55 -2.89 -12.44 -20.03
C ARG A 55 -1.46 -12.84 -20.35
N ALA A 56 -0.55 -11.91 -20.63
CA ALA A 56 0.82 -12.24 -21.01
C ALA A 56 1.52 -13.06 -19.91
N PRO A 57 2.30 -14.09 -20.25
CA PRO A 57 3.04 -14.90 -19.30
C PRO A 57 4.32 -14.16 -18.86
N VAL A 58 4.16 -13.19 -17.99
CA VAL A 58 5.24 -12.33 -17.48
C VAL A 58 5.48 -12.61 -15.99
N GLU A 59 6.66 -12.32 -15.51
CA GLU A 59 6.98 -12.45 -14.09
C GLU A 59 6.26 -11.37 -13.26
N LEU A 60 6.16 -10.15 -13.80
CA LEU A 60 5.52 -9.00 -13.13
C LEU A 60 4.52 -8.32 -14.06
N LEU A 61 3.28 -8.17 -13.57
CA LEU A 61 2.29 -7.26 -14.12
C LEU A 61 2.23 -6.01 -13.24
N TRP A 62 2.67 -4.87 -13.79
CA TRP A 62 2.58 -3.58 -13.10
C TRP A 62 1.39 -2.77 -13.61
N ASN A 63 0.43 -2.48 -12.71
CA ASN A 63 -0.70 -1.62 -13.01
C ASN A 63 -0.40 -0.19 -12.54
N GLY A 64 0.04 0.66 -13.46
CA GLY A 64 0.42 2.05 -13.16
C GLY A 64 -0.67 3.10 -13.46
N GLY A 65 -1.85 2.67 -13.89
CA GLY A 65 -2.96 3.55 -14.28
C GLY A 65 -4.22 3.36 -13.44
N ILE A 66 -5.26 4.12 -13.76
CA ILE A 66 -6.59 4.00 -13.18
C ILE A 66 -7.46 3.04 -14.00
N GLY A 67 -8.38 2.37 -13.31
CA GLY A 67 -9.34 1.44 -13.89
C GLY A 67 -9.24 0.05 -13.28
N THR A 68 -10.38 -0.65 -13.20
CA THR A 68 -10.47 -2.02 -12.65
C THR A 68 -10.44 -3.03 -13.78
N TYR A 69 -9.29 -3.62 -13.99
CA TYR A 69 -9.00 -4.52 -15.10
C TYR A 69 -9.17 -6.00 -14.76
N VAL A 70 -9.23 -6.35 -13.47
CA VAL A 70 -9.35 -7.74 -13.02
C VAL A 70 -10.38 -7.84 -11.91
N LYS A 71 -11.27 -8.81 -12.03
CA LYS A 71 -12.28 -9.15 -11.03
C LYS A 71 -12.15 -10.61 -10.58
N SER A 72 -12.77 -10.94 -9.44
CA SER A 72 -12.95 -12.34 -9.05
C SER A 72 -13.88 -13.05 -10.02
N ALA A 73 -13.69 -14.35 -10.21
CA ALA A 73 -14.61 -15.18 -11.00
C ALA A 73 -16.04 -15.19 -10.41
N SER A 74 -16.21 -14.92 -9.12
CA SER A 74 -17.50 -14.83 -8.45
C SER A 74 -18.19 -13.47 -8.58
N GLU A 75 -17.54 -12.47 -9.15
CA GLU A 75 -18.07 -11.10 -9.33
C GLU A 75 -18.56 -10.89 -10.76
N SER A 76 -19.60 -10.07 -10.91
CA SER A 76 -20.03 -9.53 -12.20
C SER A 76 -19.23 -8.27 -12.58
N HIS A 77 -19.34 -7.81 -13.83
CA HIS A 77 -18.77 -6.51 -14.24
C HIS A 77 -19.38 -5.35 -13.43
N GLY A 78 -20.68 -5.44 -13.08
CA GLY A 78 -21.35 -4.46 -12.25
C GLY A 78 -20.76 -4.32 -10.84
N ASP A 79 -20.32 -5.44 -10.25
CA ASP A 79 -19.69 -5.43 -8.92
C ASP A 79 -18.34 -4.71 -8.92
N ALA A 80 -17.62 -4.70 -10.05
CA ALA A 80 -16.35 -3.99 -10.18
C ALA A 80 -16.52 -2.46 -10.24
N GLY A 81 -17.72 -1.96 -10.56
CA GLY A 81 -18.06 -0.52 -10.48
C GLY A 81 -17.36 0.38 -11.50
N ASP A 82 -16.77 -0.19 -12.57
CA ASP A 82 -16.03 0.53 -13.61
C ASP A 82 -16.47 0.10 -15.01
N PRO A 83 -17.63 0.58 -15.50
CA PRO A 83 -18.17 0.16 -16.78
C PRO A 83 -17.31 0.54 -17.99
N SER A 84 -16.42 1.51 -17.87
CA SER A 84 -15.53 1.95 -18.95
C SER A 84 -14.49 0.89 -19.34
N ASN A 85 -14.24 -0.07 -18.47
CA ASN A 85 -13.28 -1.16 -18.68
C ASN A 85 -13.92 -2.55 -18.76
N ASP A 86 -15.27 -2.65 -18.85
CA ASP A 86 -15.96 -3.94 -18.93
C ASP A 86 -15.48 -4.79 -20.12
N ALA A 87 -15.23 -4.17 -21.28
CA ALA A 87 -14.78 -4.86 -22.49
C ALA A 87 -13.37 -5.47 -22.37
N VAL A 88 -12.53 -4.92 -21.49
CA VAL A 88 -11.13 -5.36 -21.30
C VAL A 88 -10.89 -6.11 -20.00
N ARG A 89 -11.86 -6.12 -19.08
CA ARG A 89 -11.71 -6.74 -17.75
C ARG A 89 -11.69 -8.26 -17.84
N LEU A 90 -10.74 -8.84 -17.13
CA LEU A 90 -10.55 -10.29 -17.04
C LEU A 90 -11.04 -10.83 -15.69
N ASP A 91 -11.32 -12.12 -15.66
CA ASP A 91 -11.38 -12.89 -14.44
C ASP A 91 -9.95 -13.22 -13.97
N VAL A 92 -9.74 -13.23 -12.66
CA VAL A 92 -8.40 -13.44 -12.08
C VAL A 92 -7.76 -14.76 -12.51
N GLY A 93 -8.54 -15.80 -12.76
CA GLY A 93 -8.05 -17.10 -13.25
C GLY A 93 -7.49 -17.09 -14.67
N GLU A 94 -7.68 -16.00 -15.43
CA GLU A 94 -7.11 -15.82 -16.76
C GLU A 94 -5.69 -15.25 -16.74
N LEU A 95 -5.21 -14.75 -15.58
CA LEU A 95 -3.88 -14.18 -15.42
C LEU A 95 -2.81 -15.28 -15.42
N ARG A 96 -1.67 -14.99 -16.06
CA ARG A 96 -0.52 -15.90 -16.15
C ARG A 96 0.78 -15.30 -15.60
N CYS A 97 0.70 -14.12 -14.97
CA CYS A 97 1.84 -13.52 -14.30
C CYS A 97 2.06 -14.14 -12.91
N ASP A 98 3.28 -14.00 -12.36
CA ASP A 98 3.64 -14.50 -11.04
C ASP A 98 3.39 -13.47 -9.93
N VAL A 99 3.61 -12.20 -10.26
CA VAL A 99 3.52 -11.07 -9.32
C VAL A 99 2.68 -9.96 -9.93
N ILE A 100 1.84 -9.34 -9.12
CA ILE A 100 1.11 -8.11 -9.47
C ILE A 100 1.51 -7.00 -8.50
N GLY A 101 1.88 -5.84 -9.06
CA GLY A 101 2.09 -4.60 -8.33
C GLY A 101 1.14 -3.52 -8.81
N GLU A 102 0.58 -2.75 -7.87
CA GLU A 102 -0.41 -1.71 -8.15
C GLU A 102 0.11 -0.33 -7.76
N GLY A 103 0.67 0.40 -8.74
CA GLY A 103 1.03 1.82 -8.59
C GLY A 103 -0.16 2.76 -8.72
N GLY A 104 -1.28 2.29 -9.23
CA GLY A 104 -2.57 2.96 -9.26
C GLY A 104 -3.56 2.32 -8.29
N ASN A 105 -4.71 2.97 -8.08
CA ASN A 105 -5.76 2.44 -7.22
C ASN A 105 -6.75 1.59 -8.02
N LEU A 106 -7.29 0.55 -7.36
CA LEU A 106 -8.42 -0.26 -7.85
C LEU A 106 -8.15 -1.01 -9.17
N GLY A 107 -6.91 -1.39 -9.46
CA GLY A 107 -6.58 -2.20 -10.64
C GLY A 107 -7.24 -3.58 -10.62
N LEU A 108 -7.41 -4.14 -9.43
CA LEU A 108 -8.17 -5.35 -9.16
C LEU A 108 -9.27 -5.07 -8.13
N THR A 109 -10.34 -5.89 -8.14
CA THR A 109 -11.28 -5.89 -7.02
C THR A 109 -10.62 -6.52 -5.78
N ALA A 110 -11.09 -6.17 -4.58
CA ALA A 110 -10.57 -6.74 -3.33
C ALA A 110 -10.67 -8.27 -3.32
N ARG A 111 -11.77 -8.82 -3.82
CA ARG A 111 -11.97 -10.28 -3.95
C ARG A 111 -11.00 -10.91 -4.95
N ALA A 112 -10.74 -10.23 -6.08
CA ALA A 112 -9.76 -10.72 -7.06
C ALA A 112 -8.35 -10.82 -6.47
N ARG A 113 -7.92 -9.83 -5.67
CA ARG A 113 -6.62 -9.89 -4.98
C ARG A 113 -6.51 -11.10 -4.06
N ILE A 114 -7.55 -11.34 -3.25
CA ILE A 114 -7.59 -12.51 -2.34
C ILE A 114 -7.61 -13.82 -3.13
N GLU A 115 -8.42 -13.90 -4.19
CA GLU A 115 -8.49 -15.08 -5.05
C GLU A 115 -7.13 -15.34 -5.73
N TYR A 116 -6.48 -14.30 -6.29
CA TYR A 116 -5.16 -14.41 -6.91
C TYR A 116 -4.10 -14.92 -5.92
N ALA A 117 -4.09 -14.39 -4.70
CA ALA A 117 -3.18 -14.87 -3.65
C ALA A 117 -3.45 -16.33 -3.27
N ASN A 118 -4.71 -16.74 -3.20
CA ASN A 118 -5.09 -18.13 -2.90
C ASN A 118 -4.75 -19.10 -4.05
N LEU A 119 -4.66 -18.62 -5.30
CA LEU A 119 -4.17 -19.38 -6.44
C LEU A 119 -2.63 -19.48 -6.48
N GLY A 120 -1.93 -18.84 -5.55
CA GLY A 120 -0.47 -18.88 -5.42
C GLY A 120 0.25 -17.68 -6.03
N GLY A 121 -0.46 -16.70 -6.57
CA GLY A 121 0.10 -15.43 -7.05
C GLY A 121 0.56 -14.53 -5.91
N ARG A 122 1.46 -13.61 -6.20
CA ARG A 122 1.99 -12.65 -5.22
C ARG A 122 1.41 -11.28 -5.48
N ILE A 123 0.66 -10.76 -4.51
CA ILE A 123 -0.01 -9.46 -4.59
C ILE A 123 -0.21 -8.89 -3.19
N ASN A 124 -0.09 -7.56 -3.06
CA ASN A 124 -0.55 -6.81 -1.90
C ASN A 124 -1.96 -6.22 -2.15
N THR A 125 -2.40 -5.29 -1.32
CA THR A 125 -3.44 -4.34 -1.71
C THR A 125 -2.82 -3.15 -2.45
N ASP A 126 -3.61 -2.50 -3.28
CA ASP A 126 -3.24 -1.23 -3.93
C ASP A 126 -2.82 -0.17 -2.90
N ALA A 127 -3.53 -0.07 -1.78
CA ALA A 127 -3.21 0.87 -0.71
C ALA A 127 -1.80 0.68 -0.13
N LEU A 128 -1.29 -0.56 -0.07
CA LEU A 128 0.07 -0.83 0.39
C LEU A 128 1.10 -0.53 -0.71
N ASP A 129 0.86 -1.01 -1.94
CA ASP A 129 1.78 -0.80 -3.07
C ASP A 129 1.88 0.68 -3.46
N ASN A 130 0.77 1.43 -3.37
CA ASN A 130 0.69 2.86 -3.71
C ASN A 130 0.89 3.78 -2.48
N SER A 131 1.23 3.24 -1.31
CA SER A 131 1.40 4.05 -0.08
C SER A 131 2.42 5.17 -0.25
N GLY A 132 3.47 4.95 -1.05
CA GLY A 132 4.51 5.95 -1.30
C GLY A 132 3.99 7.25 -1.94
N GLY A 133 2.94 7.18 -2.77
CA GLY A 133 2.34 8.37 -3.40
C GLY A 133 1.70 9.31 -2.39
N VAL A 134 0.96 8.77 -1.43
CA VAL A 134 0.32 9.55 -0.36
C VAL A 134 1.35 10.02 0.66
N ASP A 135 2.28 9.16 1.07
CA ASP A 135 3.31 9.47 2.06
C ASP A 135 4.22 10.61 1.59
N MET A 136 4.59 10.64 0.30
CA MET A 136 5.31 11.76 -0.31
C MET A 136 4.52 13.06 -0.20
N SER A 137 3.21 13.04 -0.45
CA SER A 137 2.35 14.22 -0.34
C SER A 137 2.22 14.68 1.12
N ASP A 138 2.15 13.77 2.07
CA ASP A 138 2.09 14.10 3.51
C ASP A 138 3.39 14.76 3.96
N HIS A 139 4.55 14.24 3.59
CA HIS A 139 5.84 14.87 3.87
C HIS A 139 5.95 16.26 3.25
N GLU A 140 5.52 16.44 1.98
CA GLU A 140 5.52 17.73 1.30
C GLU A 140 4.67 18.76 2.06
N VAL A 141 3.45 18.40 2.45
CA VAL A 141 2.55 19.28 3.20
C VAL A 141 3.13 19.62 4.57
N ASN A 142 3.65 18.64 5.30
CA ASN A 142 4.23 18.85 6.63
C ASN A 142 5.50 19.71 6.59
N LEU A 143 6.35 19.56 5.58
CA LEU A 143 7.50 20.45 5.33
C LEU A 143 7.07 21.89 5.06
N LYS A 144 6.00 22.09 4.27
CA LYS A 144 5.45 23.42 4.01
C LYS A 144 4.89 24.04 5.30
N ILE A 145 4.22 23.27 6.13
CA ILE A 145 3.72 23.73 7.44
C ILE A 145 4.90 24.13 8.34
N LEU A 146 5.95 23.32 8.41
CA LEU A 146 7.14 23.57 9.21
C LEU A 146 7.86 24.86 8.82
N LEU A 147 8.03 25.11 7.52
CA LEU A 147 8.82 26.24 6.99
C LEU A 147 8.02 27.56 6.90
N THR A 148 6.67 27.50 6.87
CA THR A 148 5.83 28.68 6.70
C THR A 148 6.06 29.75 7.78
N PRO A 149 6.18 29.45 9.09
CA PRO A 149 6.44 30.45 10.11
C PRO A 149 7.78 31.16 9.93
N ALA A 150 8.83 30.45 9.51
CA ALA A 150 10.14 31.03 9.24
C ALA A 150 10.11 32.03 8.07
N VAL A 151 9.30 31.73 7.03
CA VAL A 151 9.07 32.68 5.93
C VAL A 151 8.26 33.88 6.41
N ALA A 152 7.20 33.68 7.17
CA ALA A 152 6.34 34.76 7.67
C ALA A 152 7.09 35.75 8.61
N SER A 153 8.06 35.23 9.37
CA SER A 153 8.92 36.07 10.26
C SER A 153 10.08 36.75 9.52
N GLY A 154 10.31 36.42 8.24
CA GLY A 154 11.47 36.91 7.47
C GLY A 154 12.79 36.21 7.82
N ALA A 155 12.78 35.16 8.62
CA ALA A 155 13.95 34.34 8.92
C ALA A 155 14.41 33.48 7.73
N LEU A 156 13.49 33.17 6.81
CA LEU A 156 13.73 32.44 5.59
C LEU A 156 13.07 33.16 4.39
N GLU A 157 13.84 33.43 3.34
CA GLU A 157 13.31 34.00 2.10
C GLU A 157 12.46 32.97 1.32
N GLN A 158 11.39 33.44 0.64
CA GLN A 158 10.49 32.56 -0.10
C GLN A 158 11.19 31.75 -1.19
N GLU A 159 12.11 32.36 -1.92
CA GLU A 159 12.90 31.71 -2.98
C GLU A 159 13.78 30.62 -2.37
N LYS A 160 14.48 30.90 -1.29
CA LYS A 160 15.32 29.92 -0.59
C LYS A 160 14.52 28.75 0.00
N ARG A 161 13.29 29.02 0.45
CA ARG A 161 12.38 27.97 0.87
C ARG A 161 12.03 27.03 -0.28
N ASN A 162 11.79 27.58 -1.49
CA ASN A 162 11.45 26.76 -2.66
C ASN A 162 12.66 25.93 -3.13
N GLU A 163 13.85 26.53 -3.18
CA GLU A 163 15.11 25.83 -3.47
C GLU A 163 15.36 24.68 -2.45
N LEU A 164 15.13 24.95 -1.17
CA LEU A 164 15.28 23.95 -0.11
C LEU A 164 14.31 22.78 -0.30
N LEU A 165 13.03 23.04 -0.63
CA LEU A 165 12.05 21.96 -0.87
C LEU A 165 12.46 21.08 -2.05
N GLU A 166 13.01 21.65 -3.11
CA GLU A 166 13.54 20.90 -4.25
C GLU A 166 14.77 20.07 -3.84
N GLU A 167 15.69 20.63 -3.07
CA GLU A 167 16.87 19.92 -2.54
C GLU A 167 16.51 18.74 -1.62
N LEU A 168 15.40 18.82 -0.91
CA LEU A 168 14.96 17.79 0.04
C LEU A 168 14.26 16.60 -0.63
N THR A 169 13.97 16.67 -1.92
CA THR A 169 13.17 15.66 -2.63
C THR A 169 13.73 14.25 -2.46
N GLU A 170 15.03 14.05 -2.67
CA GLU A 170 15.66 12.73 -2.54
C GLU A 170 15.64 12.21 -1.10
N ALA A 171 15.90 13.07 -0.11
CA ALA A 171 15.86 12.69 1.29
C ALA A 171 14.47 12.27 1.74
N VAL A 172 13.42 12.95 1.25
CA VAL A 172 12.03 12.56 1.49
C VAL A 172 11.68 11.27 0.78
N ALA A 173 12.15 11.10 -0.47
CA ALA A 173 11.93 9.87 -1.23
C ALA A 173 12.52 8.63 -0.51
N GLU A 174 13.70 8.76 0.09
CA GLU A 174 14.30 7.68 0.90
C GLU A 174 13.43 7.31 2.11
N LEU A 175 12.93 8.29 2.88
CA LEU A 175 12.03 8.05 4.01
C LEU A 175 10.76 7.30 3.56
N VAL A 176 10.14 7.76 2.50
CA VAL A 176 8.93 7.16 1.94
C VAL A 176 9.17 5.72 1.46
N LEU A 177 10.29 5.47 0.78
CA LEU A 177 10.66 4.12 0.33
C LEU A 177 10.95 3.18 1.50
N ASP A 178 11.56 3.68 2.58
CA ASP A 178 11.80 2.89 3.77
C ASP A 178 10.51 2.53 4.49
N ASN A 179 9.55 3.45 4.58
CA ASN A 179 8.21 3.17 5.10
C ASN A 179 7.51 2.09 4.26
N ASN A 180 7.54 2.20 2.93
CA ASN A 180 6.92 1.21 2.05
C ASN A 180 7.57 -0.18 2.19
N ARG A 181 8.91 -0.26 2.28
CA ARG A 181 9.64 -1.51 2.53
C ARG A 181 9.28 -2.12 3.87
N SER A 182 9.21 -1.32 4.93
CA SER A 182 8.88 -1.77 6.29
C SER A 182 7.49 -2.37 6.35
N GLN A 183 6.49 -1.71 5.75
CA GLN A 183 5.12 -2.23 5.66
C GLN A 183 5.05 -3.56 4.88
N SER A 184 5.73 -3.63 3.73
CA SER A 184 5.76 -4.85 2.93
C SER A 184 6.44 -6.02 3.65
N LEU A 185 7.51 -5.73 4.41
CA LEU A 185 8.18 -6.71 5.26
C LEU A 185 7.27 -7.18 6.41
N ALA A 186 6.58 -6.26 7.09
CA ALA A 186 5.62 -6.57 8.14
C ALA A 186 4.55 -7.56 7.67
N VAL A 187 3.96 -7.31 6.50
CA VAL A 187 2.98 -8.22 5.87
C VAL A 187 3.61 -9.58 5.58
N SER A 188 4.86 -9.63 5.11
CA SER A 188 5.57 -10.89 4.83
C SER A 188 5.82 -11.72 6.10
N LEU A 189 6.14 -11.04 7.20
CA LEU A 189 6.31 -11.68 8.52
C LEU A 189 4.97 -12.15 9.09
N ASP A 190 3.92 -11.37 8.95
CA ASP A 190 2.57 -11.74 9.38
C ASP A 190 2.00 -12.89 8.54
N GLU A 191 2.28 -12.95 7.24
CA GLU A 191 1.91 -14.08 6.38
C GLU A 191 2.51 -15.39 6.91
N ARG A 192 3.79 -15.37 7.28
CA ARG A 192 4.45 -16.53 7.89
C ARG A 192 3.86 -16.86 9.27
N ARG A 193 3.71 -15.84 10.12
CA ARG A 193 3.15 -16.01 11.49
C ARG A 193 1.72 -16.54 11.45
N SER A 194 0.90 -16.11 10.49
CA SER A 194 -0.50 -16.54 10.40
C SER A 194 -0.66 -18.04 10.13
N LYS A 195 0.34 -18.71 9.55
CA LYS A 195 0.32 -20.18 9.36
C LYS A 195 0.45 -20.94 10.69
N GLU A 196 1.16 -20.36 11.65
CA GLU A 196 1.42 -20.97 12.97
C GLU A 196 0.42 -20.50 14.03
N ALA A 197 -0.06 -19.25 13.91
CA ALA A 197 -0.85 -18.57 14.94
C ALA A 197 -2.04 -17.79 14.35
N ILE A 198 -2.83 -18.43 13.48
CA ILE A 198 -3.99 -17.79 12.82
C ILE A 198 -5.02 -17.24 13.83
N ASP A 199 -5.09 -17.86 15.02
CA ASP A 199 -5.98 -17.41 16.09
C ASP A 199 -5.65 -16.01 16.60
N GLU A 200 -4.39 -15.53 16.52
CA GLU A 200 -4.02 -14.16 16.89
C GLU A 200 -4.69 -13.15 15.95
N PHE A 201 -4.77 -13.45 14.66
CA PHE A 201 -5.41 -12.60 13.66
C PHE A 201 -6.94 -12.65 13.77
N ARG A 202 -7.51 -13.82 14.07
CA ARG A 202 -8.95 -13.93 14.42
C ARG A 202 -9.29 -13.06 15.62
N ASP A 203 -8.51 -13.12 16.68
CA ASP A 203 -8.73 -12.37 17.91
C ASP A 203 -8.55 -10.86 17.70
N LEU A 204 -7.61 -10.46 16.82
CA LEU A 204 -7.46 -9.07 16.36
C LEU A 204 -8.75 -8.61 15.67
N MET A 205 -9.26 -9.36 14.68
CA MET A 205 -10.48 -9.02 13.96
C MET A 205 -11.68 -8.91 14.91
N LEU A 206 -11.86 -9.87 15.81
CA LEU A 206 -12.94 -9.82 16.81
C LEU A 206 -12.82 -8.61 17.75
N SER A 207 -11.60 -8.21 18.10
CA SER A 207 -11.36 -7.02 18.91
C SER A 207 -11.74 -5.73 18.19
N LEU A 208 -11.38 -5.63 16.91
CA LEU A 208 -11.72 -4.47 16.06
C LEU A 208 -13.22 -4.40 15.77
N GLU A 209 -13.88 -5.52 15.48
CA GLU A 209 -15.34 -5.59 15.30
C GLU A 209 -16.08 -5.18 16.58
N LYS A 210 -15.63 -5.68 17.73
CA LYS A 210 -16.23 -5.32 19.04
C LYS A 210 -16.08 -3.82 19.34
N ALA A 211 -15.02 -3.20 18.87
CA ALA A 211 -14.80 -1.77 18.99
C ALA A 211 -15.61 -0.93 17.96
N GLY A 212 -16.27 -1.58 17.00
CA GLY A 212 -16.93 -0.91 15.88
C GLY A 212 -15.96 -0.28 14.87
N GLU A 213 -14.72 -0.71 14.87
CA GLU A 213 -13.64 -0.19 14.04
C GLU A 213 -13.48 -0.97 12.72
N LEU A 214 -14.02 -2.19 12.63
CA LEU A 214 -13.92 -3.07 11.45
C LEU A 214 -15.29 -3.67 11.09
N ASP A 215 -15.61 -3.65 9.80
CA ASP A 215 -16.63 -4.49 9.18
C ASP A 215 -15.93 -5.56 8.31
N ARG A 216 -15.83 -6.77 8.83
CA ARG A 216 -15.13 -7.88 8.18
C ARG A 216 -15.74 -8.24 6.82
N THR A 217 -17.07 -8.13 6.68
CA THR A 217 -17.77 -8.44 5.44
C THR A 217 -17.49 -7.40 4.36
N ALA A 218 -17.54 -6.11 4.72
CA ALA A 218 -17.23 -5.01 3.82
C ALA A 218 -15.79 -5.08 3.29
N GLU A 219 -14.85 -5.50 4.16
CA GLU A 219 -13.43 -5.64 3.82
C GLU A 219 -13.07 -6.99 3.17
N ASN A 220 -14.06 -7.84 2.88
CA ASN A 220 -13.85 -9.18 2.33
C ASN A 220 -12.89 -10.08 3.14
N LEU A 221 -12.81 -9.85 4.45
CA LEU A 221 -12.00 -10.66 5.36
C LEU A 221 -12.72 -11.98 5.70
N PRO A 222 -11.98 -13.06 6.00
CA PRO A 222 -12.56 -14.38 6.24
C PRO A 222 -13.39 -14.42 7.53
N SER A 223 -14.48 -15.18 7.51
CA SER A 223 -15.27 -15.48 8.70
C SER A 223 -14.47 -16.33 9.69
N THR A 224 -14.95 -16.41 10.93
CA THR A 224 -14.34 -17.27 11.95
C THR A 224 -14.30 -18.73 11.52
N ASP A 225 -15.36 -19.22 10.87
CA ASP A 225 -15.43 -20.61 10.40
C ASP A 225 -14.38 -20.89 9.31
N VAL A 226 -14.21 -19.97 8.36
CA VAL A 226 -13.15 -20.06 7.33
C VAL A 226 -11.76 -20.09 7.95
N LEU A 227 -11.52 -19.31 9.00
CA LEU A 227 -10.23 -19.32 9.72
C LEU A 227 -9.99 -20.63 10.46
N LEU A 228 -11.02 -21.22 11.04
CA LEU A 228 -10.93 -22.54 11.68
C LEU A 228 -10.60 -23.63 10.66
N GLU A 229 -11.24 -23.62 9.49
CA GLU A 229 -10.92 -24.55 8.41
C GLU A 229 -9.47 -24.36 7.90
N ARG A 230 -9.02 -23.11 7.74
CA ARG A 230 -7.62 -22.81 7.34
C ARG A 230 -6.63 -23.36 8.38
N ARG A 231 -6.92 -23.17 9.67
CA ARG A 231 -6.09 -23.71 10.75
C ARG A 231 -5.97 -25.24 10.68
N GLU A 232 -7.07 -25.94 10.47
CA GLU A 232 -7.08 -27.40 10.34
C GLU A 232 -6.25 -27.90 9.15
N ARG A 233 -6.17 -27.08 8.08
CA ARG A 233 -5.39 -27.37 6.88
C ARG A 233 -3.94 -26.85 6.96
N GLY A 234 -3.54 -26.22 8.06
CA GLY A 234 -2.21 -25.59 8.19
C GLY A 234 -2.01 -24.40 7.25
N GLN A 235 -3.10 -23.74 6.86
CA GLN A 235 -3.09 -22.55 6.01
C GLN A 235 -3.14 -21.28 6.85
N GLY A 236 -2.48 -20.22 6.37
CA GLY A 236 -2.52 -18.89 6.99
C GLY A 236 -3.54 -17.96 6.34
N MET A 237 -3.35 -16.67 6.61
CA MET A 237 -4.07 -15.59 5.97
C MET A 237 -3.49 -15.30 4.58
N ALA A 238 -4.33 -14.89 3.64
CA ALA A 238 -3.88 -14.37 2.36
C ALA A 238 -3.21 -12.99 2.53
N ARG A 239 -2.19 -12.71 1.74
CA ARG A 239 -1.42 -11.46 1.85
C ARG A 239 -2.28 -10.20 1.74
N PRO A 240 -3.27 -10.06 0.81
CA PRO A 240 -4.18 -8.91 0.79
C PRO A 240 -5.03 -8.77 2.07
N GLU A 241 -5.45 -9.88 2.68
CA GLU A 241 -6.18 -9.85 3.96
C GLU A 241 -5.30 -9.27 5.09
N LEU A 242 -4.02 -9.62 5.10
CA LEU A 242 -3.04 -9.09 6.06
C LEU A 242 -2.72 -7.62 5.83
N CYS A 243 -2.68 -7.15 4.58
CA CYS A 243 -2.54 -5.73 4.27
C CYS A 243 -3.70 -4.92 4.88
N VAL A 244 -4.92 -5.40 4.77
CA VAL A 244 -6.09 -4.78 5.40
C VAL A 244 -5.94 -4.75 6.92
N LEU A 245 -5.57 -5.87 7.54
CA LEU A 245 -5.40 -5.93 9.00
C LEU A 245 -4.26 -5.05 9.50
N LEU A 246 -3.17 -4.91 8.74
CA LEU A 246 -2.08 -3.99 9.04
C LEU A 246 -2.61 -2.54 9.12
N ALA A 247 -3.39 -2.12 8.11
CA ALA A 247 -3.98 -0.78 8.08
C ALA A 247 -4.93 -0.54 9.26
N TYR A 248 -5.84 -1.47 9.54
CA TYR A 248 -6.78 -1.35 10.67
C TYR A 248 -6.07 -1.36 12.02
N SER A 249 -5.01 -2.14 12.18
CA SER A 249 -4.18 -2.14 13.41
C SER A 249 -3.53 -0.79 13.64
N LYS A 250 -2.96 -0.19 12.59
CA LYS A 250 -2.36 1.15 12.64
C LYS A 250 -3.41 2.21 12.95
N LEU A 251 -4.57 2.20 12.28
CA LEU A 251 -5.65 3.16 12.52
C LEU A 251 -6.18 3.08 13.96
N SER A 252 -6.42 1.88 14.46
CA SER A 252 -6.89 1.65 15.83
C SER A 252 -5.87 2.14 16.86
N LEU A 253 -4.60 1.81 16.69
CA LEU A 253 -3.54 2.24 17.58
C LEU A 253 -3.36 3.76 17.56
N LYS A 254 -3.27 4.36 16.36
CA LYS A 254 -3.15 5.81 16.19
C LYS A 254 -4.26 6.57 16.89
N THR A 255 -5.51 6.14 16.74
CA THR A 255 -6.67 6.77 17.40
C THR A 255 -6.55 6.76 18.92
N ARG A 256 -6.11 5.62 19.50
CA ARG A 256 -5.92 5.48 20.94
C ARG A 256 -4.77 6.34 21.47
N LEU A 257 -3.66 6.37 20.76
CA LEU A 257 -2.48 7.16 21.16
C LEU A 257 -2.74 8.66 21.05
N LEU A 258 -3.45 9.13 20.02
CA LEU A 258 -3.85 10.54 19.89
C LEU A 258 -4.72 11.01 21.07
N SER A 259 -5.51 10.10 21.65
CA SER A 259 -6.37 10.39 22.81
C SER A 259 -5.64 10.26 24.15
N SER A 260 -4.34 9.88 24.14
CA SER A 260 -3.53 9.69 25.33
C SER A 260 -2.55 10.83 25.57
N GLY A 261 -1.80 10.77 26.68
CA GLY A 261 -0.71 11.71 26.97
C GLY A 261 0.62 11.37 26.28
N LEU A 262 0.72 10.24 25.60
CA LEU A 262 1.99 9.76 25.05
C LEU A 262 2.62 10.71 24.00
N PRO A 263 1.88 11.32 23.06
CA PRO A 263 2.48 12.21 22.07
C PRO A 263 3.11 13.50 22.65
N ASP A 264 2.77 13.83 23.90
CA ASP A 264 3.31 14.99 24.60
C ASP A 264 4.48 14.63 25.53
N ASP A 265 4.78 13.34 25.67
CA ASP A 265 5.88 12.86 26.50
C ASP A 265 7.23 13.16 25.83
N PRO A 266 8.20 13.78 26.52
CA PRO A 266 9.52 14.07 25.95
C PRO A 266 10.23 12.83 25.36
N VAL A 267 9.90 11.63 25.84
CA VAL A 267 10.45 10.37 25.30
C VAL A 267 10.15 10.17 23.82
N THR A 268 9.11 10.79 23.30
CA THR A 268 8.65 10.65 21.90
C THR A 268 9.17 11.71 20.94
N GLU A 269 9.91 12.72 21.44
CA GLU A 269 10.42 13.83 20.63
C GLU A 269 11.32 13.36 19.48
N SER A 270 12.06 12.27 19.68
CA SER A 270 12.90 11.68 18.63
C SER A 270 12.14 11.29 17.37
N TYR A 271 10.85 10.93 17.46
CA TYR A 271 10.00 10.61 16.32
C TYR A 271 9.67 11.86 15.49
N LEU A 272 9.43 13.00 16.13
CA LEU A 272 9.23 14.26 15.42
C LEU A 272 10.51 14.72 14.71
N LEU A 273 11.66 14.58 15.37
CA LEU A 273 12.96 14.89 14.79
C LEU A 273 13.31 13.97 13.62
N GLY A 274 12.98 12.69 13.71
CA GLY A 274 13.26 11.70 12.66
C GLY A 274 12.37 11.85 11.41
N TYR A 275 11.18 12.40 11.57
CA TYR A 275 10.24 12.59 10.46
C TYR A 275 10.71 13.62 9.44
N PHE A 276 11.43 14.66 9.87
CA PHE A 276 11.89 15.75 9.01
C PHE A 276 13.37 15.62 8.67
N PRO A 277 13.78 15.86 7.41
CA PRO A 277 15.18 15.99 7.07
C PRO A 277 15.86 17.10 7.90
N THR A 278 17.06 16.86 8.42
CA THR A 278 17.78 17.78 9.31
C THR A 278 17.94 19.20 8.76
N LYS A 279 18.11 19.32 7.43
CA LYS A 279 18.21 20.64 6.77
C LYS A 279 16.91 21.45 6.90
N ALA A 280 15.74 20.79 6.82
CA ALA A 280 14.45 21.45 7.03
C ALA A 280 14.30 21.97 8.45
N ILE A 281 14.67 21.17 9.46
CA ILE A 281 14.64 21.55 10.86
C ILE A 281 15.58 22.75 11.12
N THR A 282 16.78 22.72 10.54
CA THR A 282 17.76 23.82 10.67
C THR A 282 17.23 25.12 10.07
N ALA A 283 16.59 25.05 8.91
CA ALA A 283 16.03 26.22 8.23
C ALA A 283 14.78 26.78 8.94
N ALA A 284 13.96 25.90 9.52
CA ALA A 284 12.76 26.29 10.24
C ALA A 284 13.08 26.86 11.64
N GLY A 285 14.08 26.30 12.32
CA GLY A 285 14.38 26.52 13.74
C GLY A 285 13.60 25.55 14.65
N GLN A 286 14.20 25.28 15.83
CA GLN A 286 13.66 24.32 16.80
C GLN A 286 12.28 24.73 17.37
N ASP A 287 12.06 26.03 17.55
CA ASP A 287 10.78 26.53 18.07
C ASP A 287 9.62 26.22 17.09
N ASN A 288 9.84 26.43 15.79
CA ASN A 288 8.83 26.10 14.76
C ASN A 288 8.58 24.59 14.65
N LEU A 289 9.58 23.76 14.92
CA LEU A 289 9.39 22.30 14.98
C LEU A 289 8.54 21.91 16.20
N ALA A 290 8.87 22.47 17.38
CA ALA A 290 8.13 22.21 18.62
C ALA A 290 6.66 22.66 18.50
N ASP A 291 6.42 23.78 17.82
CA ASP A 291 5.10 24.38 17.59
C ASP A 291 4.40 23.85 16.33
N HIS A 292 4.94 22.80 15.68
CA HIS A 292 4.31 22.24 14.49
C HIS A 292 2.88 21.77 14.80
N ARG A 293 1.89 22.34 14.10
CA ARG A 293 0.47 22.17 14.41
C ARG A 293 -0.03 20.72 14.33
N LEU A 294 0.68 19.83 13.58
CA LEU A 294 0.41 18.40 13.48
C LEU A 294 1.44 17.56 14.23
N ARG A 295 2.15 18.16 15.20
CA ARG A 295 3.18 17.48 15.97
C ARG A 295 2.70 16.18 16.59
N ARG A 296 1.53 16.19 17.22
CA ARG A 296 0.96 15.01 17.89
C ARG A 296 0.60 13.91 16.90
N GLU A 297 0.03 14.28 15.75
CA GLU A 297 -0.36 13.38 14.69
C GLU A 297 0.86 12.71 14.05
N ILE A 298 1.93 13.47 13.81
CA ILE A 298 3.19 12.96 13.27
C ILE A 298 3.82 11.97 14.25
N ILE A 299 4.05 12.37 15.50
CA ILE A 299 4.62 11.50 16.53
C ILE A 299 3.83 10.21 16.67
N THR A 300 2.49 10.32 16.68
CA THR A 300 1.62 9.16 16.84
C THR A 300 1.68 8.24 15.61
N ALA A 301 1.74 8.79 14.40
CA ALA A 301 1.86 8.01 13.17
C ALA A 301 3.20 7.26 13.13
N GLU A 302 4.30 7.95 13.42
CA GLU A 302 5.64 7.36 13.42
C GLU A 302 5.80 6.25 14.46
N ILE A 303 5.36 6.46 15.71
CA ILE A 303 5.38 5.42 16.75
C ILE A 303 4.53 4.22 16.32
N THR A 304 3.36 4.48 15.73
CA THR A 304 2.45 3.43 15.29
C THR A 304 3.06 2.63 14.16
N ASN A 305 3.66 3.29 13.16
CA ASN A 305 4.33 2.64 12.05
C ASN A 305 5.48 1.77 12.55
N ASP A 306 6.39 2.36 13.33
CA ASP A 306 7.58 1.66 13.84
C ASP A 306 7.19 0.41 14.65
N LEU A 307 6.24 0.55 15.60
CA LEU A 307 5.80 -0.57 16.41
C LEU A 307 5.11 -1.66 15.57
N VAL A 308 4.12 -1.28 14.75
CA VAL A 308 3.30 -2.26 14.04
C VAL A 308 4.11 -2.94 12.92
N ASP A 309 4.97 -2.19 12.21
CA ASP A 309 5.80 -2.76 11.17
C ASP A 309 6.88 -3.70 11.71
N LEU A 310 7.41 -3.44 12.91
CA LEU A 310 8.39 -4.31 13.57
C LEU A 310 7.76 -5.53 14.25
N MET A 311 6.65 -5.33 14.97
CA MET A 311 6.07 -6.35 15.85
C MET A 311 4.93 -7.15 15.22
N GLY A 312 4.36 -6.65 14.10
CA GLY A 312 3.22 -7.23 13.40
C GLY A 312 1.87 -6.69 13.85
N SER A 313 0.87 -6.85 12.97
CA SER A 313 -0.48 -6.28 13.16
C SER A 313 -1.21 -6.77 14.42
N ALA A 314 -1.01 -8.02 14.83
CA ALA A 314 -1.70 -8.60 15.99
C ALA A 314 -1.03 -8.28 17.35
N PHE A 315 0.18 -7.72 17.36
CA PHE A 315 0.99 -7.58 18.57
C PHE A 315 0.29 -6.82 19.72
N VAL A 316 -0.18 -5.60 19.43
CA VAL A 316 -0.81 -4.76 20.47
C VAL A 316 -2.09 -5.41 21.01
N SER A 317 -2.92 -5.99 20.13
CA SER A 317 -4.13 -6.70 20.52
C SER A 317 -3.82 -7.88 21.43
N ARG A 318 -2.79 -8.67 21.09
CA ARG A 318 -2.31 -9.80 21.89
C ARG A 318 -1.80 -9.34 23.27
N MET A 319 -0.91 -8.34 23.31
CA MET A 319 -0.37 -7.84 24.59
C MET A 319 -1.47 -7.33 25.51
N ARG A 320 -2.44 -6.58 24.97
CA ARG A 320 -3.58 -6.09 25.75
C ARG A 320 -4.45 -7.22 26.30
N ARG A 321 -4.71 -8.26 25.50
CA ARG A 321 -5.47 -9.44 25.92
C ARG A 321 -4.75 -10.20 27.03
N ASP A 322 -3.45 -10.41 26.87
CA ASP A 322 -2.66 -11.29 27.76
C ASP A 322 -2.31 -10.60 29.08
N THR A 323 -2.19 -9.27 29.10
CA THR A 323 -1.77 -8.49 30.29
C THR A 323 -2.87 -7.64 30.91
N GLY A 324 -3.96 -7.35 30.18
CA GLY A 324 -4.96 -6.37 30.60
C GLY A 324 -4.52 -4.91 30.50
N ALA A 325 -3.32 -4.65 29.95
CA ALA A 325 -2.77 -3.31 29.81
C ALA A 325 -3.52 -2.47 28.77
N SER A 326 -3.45 -1.13 28.89
CA SER A 326 -3.93 -0.22 27.87
C SER A 326 -3.03 -0.26 26.62
N ALA A 327 -3.48 0.27 25.50
CA ALA A 327 -2.62 0.41 24.32
C ALA A 327 -1.44 1.32 24.58
N GLU A 328 -1.65 2.40 25.35
CA GLU A 328 -0.58 3.33 25.76
C GLU A 328 0.48 2.63 26.60
N ASP A 329 0.09 1.81 27.60
CA ASP A 329 1.05 1.07 28.43
C ASP A 329 1.87 0.07 27.62
N VAL A 330 1.25 -0.63 26.66
CA VAL A 330 1.98 -1.53 25.75
C VAL A 330 3.01 -0.76 24.94
N VAL A 331 2.65 0.41 24.38
CA VAL A 331 3.56 1.24 23.59
C VAL A 331 4.69 1.79 24.49
N ARG A 332 4.39 2.29 25.69
CA ARG A 332 5.41 2.76 26.65
C ARG A 332 6.41 1.66 27.01
N ALA A 333 5.92 0.46 27.27
CA ALA A 333 6.79 -0.69 27.57
C ALA A 333 7.67 -1.05 26.36
N TRP A 334 7.11 -1.02 25.16
CA TRP A 334 7.86 -1.27 23.92
C TRP A 334 8.92 -0.19 23.68
N LEU A 335 8.61 1.10 23.84
CA LEU A 335 9.57 2.21 23.70
C LEU A 335 10.77 2.08 24.65
N VAL A 336 10.57 1.51 25.83
CA VAL A 336 11.67 1.23 26.78
C VAL A 336 12.49 0.02 26.36
N ALA A 337 11.84 -1.02 25.83
CA ALA A 337 12.51 -2.27 25.47
C ALA A 337 13.25 -2.20 24.12
N SER A 338 12.86 -1.30 23.22
CA SER A 338 13.45 -1.14 21.87
C SER A 338 14.65 -0.18 21.84
N ARG A 339 14.97 0.49 22.94
CA ARG A 339 16.15 1.35 23.13
C ARG A 339 17.35 0.57 23.65
#